data_fd17871f6ed1ee0c109f78b59a80c3fc
#
_entry.id   fd17871f6ed1ee0c109f78b59a80c3fc
#
_cell.length_a   1.000
_cell.length_b   1.000
_cell.length_c   1.000
_cell.angle_alpha   90.00
_cell.angle_beta   90.00
_cell.angle_gamma   90.00
#
_symmetry.space_group_name_H-M   'P 1'
#
loop_
_entity.id
_entity.type
_entity.pdbx_description
1 polymer ?
#
loop_
_entity_poly.entity_id
_entity_poly.type
_entity_poly.pdbx_seq_one_letter_code
_entity_poly.pdbx_strand_id
1 'polypeptide(L)'
;MYPTDLSGTQWQFIKSTLQLDERKRKHDLRCIWNAINYLVKTGCQWRMLPSDFAKWQLVYYYYKKWADLSEFDLLLEKLREKVRFKNGQNAEASLGIIDSQSVRWGNNRALNSFDGNKKVKGIKRHVIVDKNGFLIAVMVSVAHIHDSKAVLLLMRVLKEFLCSIKVIVADGGV
;
A
#
# COMPACT_ATOMS: atom_id res chain seq x y z
N MET A 1 18.43 -2.73 16.97
CA MET A 1 18.24 -2.15 15.61
C MET A 1 17.84 -3.29 14.69
N TYR A 2 16.75 -3.15 13.97
CA TYR A 2 16.24 -4.16 13.03
C TYR A 2 16.63 -3.79 11.59
N PRO A 3 16.76 -4.79 10.70
CA PRO A 3 17.01 -4.51 9.27
C PRO A 3 15.91 -3.68 8.59
N THR A 4 14.74 -3.61 9.23
CA THR A 4 13.58 -2.83 8.79
C THR A 4 13.58 -1.39 9.29
N ASP A 5 14.54 -1.01 10.15
CA ASP A 5 14.60 0.34 10.71
C ASP A 5 14.97 1.36 9.63
N LEU A 6 14.29 2.50 9.69
CA LEU A 6 14.52 3.60 8.78
C LEU A 6 15.92 4.20 9.00
N SER A 7 16.64 4.47 7.91
CA SER A 7 17.83 5.32 7.97
C SER A 7 17.45 6.77 8.36
N GLY A 8 18.46 7.58 8.74
CA GLY A 8 18.22 9.00 9.02
C GLY A 8 17.60 9.75 7.83
N THR A 9 18.10 9.49 6.63
CA THR A 9 17.63 10.13 5.39
C THR A 9 16.20 9.71 5.03
N GLN A 10 15.85 8.43 5.22
CA GLN A 10 14.49 7.94 4.99
C GLN A 10 13.52 8.57 5.99
N TRP A 11 13.90 8.67 7.26
CA TRP A 11 13.07 9.30 8.27
C TRP A 11 12.84 10.79 7.98
N GLN A 12 13.88 11.54 7.61
CA GLN A 12 13.74 12.96 7.25
C GLN A 12 12.81 13.15 6.05
N PHE A 13 12.87 12.26 5.06
CA PHE A 13 11.94 12.30 3.94
C PHE A 13 10.48 12.09 4.39
N ILE A 14 10.20 11.08 5.21
CA ILE A 14 8.85 10.83 5.75
C ILE A 14 8.39 12.04 6.57
N LYS A 15 9.22 12.53 7.47
CA LYS A 15 8.91 13.66 8.34
C LYS A 15 8.54 14.92 7.55
N SER A 16 9.32 15.25 6.52
CA SER A 16 9.08 16.42 5.67
C SER A 16 7.84 16.25 4.79
N THR A 17 7.63 15.05 4.22
CA THR A 17 6.49 14.76 3.35
C THR A 17 5.17 14.85 4.10
N LEU A 18 5.12 14.27 5.30
CA LEU A 18 3.91 14.23 6.12
C LEU A 18 3.80 15.41 7.11
N GLN A 19 4.72 16.37 7.04
CA GLN A 19 4.75 17.55 7.91
C GLN A 19 4.55 17.20 9.41
N LEU A 20 5.25 16.14 9.86
CA LEU A 20 5.09 15.63 11.21
C LEU A 20 5.61 16.63 12.25
N ASP A 21 4.74 17.08 13.13
CA ASP A 21 5.06 18.02 14.21
C ASP A 21 6.15 17.51 15.17
N GLU A 22 7.04 18.41 15.57
CA GLU A 22 8.02 18.17 16.63
C GLU A 22 7.41 18.45 18.03
N ARG A 23 6.44 17.64 18.45
CA ARG A 23 5.95 17.70 19.83
C ARG A 23 6.77 16.77 20.71
N LYS A 24 6.97 17.16 21.96
CA LYS A 24 7.50 16.24 22.98
C LYS A 24 6.51 15.10 23.19
N ARG A 25 6.91 13.88 22.83
CA ARG A 25 6.10 12.66 22.97
C ARG A 25 6.82 11.65 23.85
N LYS A 26 6.06 10.77 24.52
CA LYS A 26 6.64 9.66 25.27
C LYS A 26 7.43 8.71 24.38
N HIS A 27 6.95 8.50 23.15
CA HIS A 27 7.60 7.67 22.13
C HIS A 27 7.84 8.51 20.88
N ASP A 28 9.03 8.39 20.34
CA ASP A 28 9.39 9.03 19.07
C ASP A 28 8.56 8.43 17.92
N LEU A 29 8.08 9.27 17.01
CA LEU A 29 7.33 8.82 15.83
C LEU A 29 8.16 7.92 14.91
N ARG A 30 9.49 8.13 14.87
CA ARG A 30 10.38 7.25 14.11
C ARG A 30 10.34 5.82 14.65
N CYS A 31 10.30 5.64 15.97
CA CYS A 31 10.16 4.32 16.59
C CYS A 31 8.81 3.68 16.23
N ILE A 32 7.74 4.48 16.16
CA ILE A 32 6.42 3.98 15.71
C ILE A 32 6.47 3.54 14.25
N TRP A 33 7.08 4.33 13.36
CA TRP A 33 7.27 3.96 11.95
C TRP A 33 8.11 2.69 11.80
N ASN A 34 9.19 2.56 12.54
CA ASN A 34 10.02 1.34 12.54
C ASN A 34 9.22 0.11 12.95
N ALA A 35 8.35 0.23 13.97
CA ALA A 35 7.47 -0.86 14.38
C ALA A 35 6.46 -1.25 13.28
N ILE A 36 5.91 -0.27 12.57
CA ILE A 36 5.01 -0.51 11.42
C ILE A 36 5.79 -1.21 10.29
N ASN A 37 6.98 -0.72 9.94
CA ASN A 37 7.82 -1.34 8.91
C ASN A 37 8.20 -2.78 9.28
N TYR A 38 8.52 -3.03 10.55
CA TYR A 38 8.79 -4.36 11.06
C TYR A 38 7.58 -5.28 10.85
N LEU A 39 6.39 -4.84 11.26
CA LEU A 39 5.15 -5.61 11.12
C LEU A 39 4.84 -5.90 9.63
N VAL A 40 4.93 -4.90 8.77
CA VAL A 40 4.67 -5.06 7.33
C VAL A 40 5.66 -6.02 6.68
N LYS A 41 6.94 -5.96 7.06
CA LYS A 41 7.99 -6.80 6.48
C LYS A 41 7.93 -8.24 6.98
N THR A 42 7.64 -8.45 8.26
CA THR A 42 7.64 -9.78 8.89
C THR A 42 6.28 -10.49 8.81
N GLY A 43 5.20 -9.74 8.63
CA GLY A 43 3.84 -10.28 8.68
C GLY A 43 3.41 -10.73 10.09
N CYS A 44 4.12 -10.34 11.15
CA CYS A 44 3.78 -10.73 12.50
C CYS A 44 2.42 -10.15 12.93
N GLN A 45 1.77 -10.80 13.89
CA GLN A 45 0.56 -10.26 14.49
C GLN A 45 0.88 -9.02 15.34
N TRP A 46 -0.04 -8.07 15.45
CA TRP A 46 0.12 -6.86 16.28
C TRP A 46 0.63 -7.15 17.69
N ARG A 47 0.08 -8.18 18.31
CA ARG A 47 0.44 -8.61 19.68
C ARG A 47 1.81 -9.27 19.78
N MET A 48 2.40 -9.63 18.65
CA MET A 48 3.72 -10.29 18.54
C MET A 48 4.83 -9.28 18.18
N LEU A 49 4.53 -7.98 18.18
CA LEU A 49 5.57 -6.96 18.05
C LEU A 49 6.58 -7.11 19.18
N PRO A 50 7.90 -7.08 18.90
CA PRO A 50 8.95 -7.11 19.90
C PRO A 50 8.77 -6.07 21.01
N SER A 51 9.15 -6.42 22.23
CA SER A 51 8.94 -5.60 23.43
C SER A 51 9.78 -4.32 23.48
N ASP A 52 10.82 -4.23 22.67
CA ASP A 52 11.66 -3.02 22.51
C ASP A 52 11.00 -1.93 21.65
N PHE A 53 9.93 -2.25 20.93
CA PHE A 53 9.06 -1.26 20.33
C PHE A 53 8.04 -0.71 21.36
N ALA A 54 7.36 0.35 20.97
CA ALA A 54 6.20 0.82 21.73
C ALA A 54 5.10 -0.26 21.80
N LYS A 55 4.27 -0.21 22.84
CA LYS A 55 3.15 -1.16 22.97
C LYS A 55 2.33 -1.21 21.69
N TRP A 56 1.99 -2.40 21.23
CA TRP A 56 1.30 -2.62 19.96
C TRP A 56 0.03 -1.79 19.79
N GLN A 57 -0.73 -1.51 20.88
CA GLN A 57 -1.92 -0.67 20.82
C GLN A 57 -1.60 0.76 20.37
N LEU A 58 -0.45 1.31 20.81
CA LEU A 58 -0.02 2.65 20.40
C LEU A 58 0.43 2.64 18.94
N VAL A 59 1.17 1.60 18.51
CA VAL A 59 1.58 1.45 17.11
C VAL A 59 0.36 1.32 16.20
N TYR A 60 -0.63 0.51 16.59
CA TYR A 60 -1.89 0.35 15.87
C TYR A 60 -2.69 1.65 15.77
N TYR A 61 -2.74 2.42 16.87
CA TYR A 61 -3.40 3.74 16.87
C TYR A 61 -2.81 4.67 15.80
N TYR A 62 -1.48 4.79 15.75
CA TYR A 62 -0.82 5.63 14.75
C TYR A 62 -0.99 5.08 13.33
N TYR A 63 -0.85 3.77 13.16
CA TYR A 63 -1.10 3.11 11.87
C TYR A 63 -2.50 3.47 11.34
N LYS A 64 -3.53 3.26 12.19
CA LYS A 64 -4.91 3.58 11.82
C LYS A 64 -5.08 5.08 11.53
N LYS A 65 -4.54 5.95 12.37
CA LYS A 65 -4.60 7.39 12.17
C LYS A 65 -4.02 7.82 10.83
N TRP A 66 -2.84 7.33 10.48
CA TRP A 66 -2.18 7.68 9.22
C TRP A 66 -2.89 7.06 8.01
N ALA A 67 -3.47 5.86 8.16
CA ALA A 67 -4.30 5.25 7.11
C ALA A 67 -5.59 6.05 6.88
N ASP A 68 -6.30 6.43 7.93
CA ASP A 68 -7.55 7.20 7.86
C ASP A 68 -7.33 8.62 7.26
N LEU A 69 -6.12 9.17 7.40
CA LEU A 69 -5.69 10.46 6.81
C LEU A 69 -5.04 10.32 5.43
N SER A 70 -5.02 9.13 4.84
CA SER A 70 -4.35 8.83 3.56
C SER A 70 -2.87 9.21 3.50
N GLU A 71 -2.20 9.27 4.65
CA GLU A 71 -0.77 9.64 4.74
C GLU A 71 0.14 8.61 4.06
N PHE A 72 -0.25 7.33 4.06
CA PHE A 72 0.49 6.29 3.36
C PHE A 72 0.38 6.45 1.84
N ASP A 73 -0.78 6.86 1.34
CA ASP A 73 -1.01 7.10 -0.09
C ASP A 73 -0.18 8.30 -0.56
N LEU A 74 -0.21 9.40 0.20
CA LEU A 74 0.63 10.58 -0.06
C LEU A 74 2.13 10.23 -0.06
N LEU A 75 2.57 9.46 0.93
CA LEU A 75 3.98 9.04 1.01
C LEU A 75 4.37 8.17 -0.20
N LEU A 76 3.51 7.23 -0.59
CA LEU A 76 3.73 6.36 -1.75
C LEU A 76 3.83 7.18 -3.04
N GLU A 77 2.95 8.14 -3.23
CA GLU A 77 2.98 9.06 -4.37
C GLU A 77 4.31 9.82 -4.44
N LYS A 78 4.72 10.46 -3.35
CA LYS A 78 5.97 11.23 -3.30
C LYS A 78 7.22 10.37 -3.43
N LEU A 79 7.20 9.14 -2.94
CA LEU A 79 8.28 8.17 -3.17
C LEU A 79 8.37 7.79 -4.64
N ARG A 80 7.24 7.50 -5.28
CA ARG A 80 7.16 7.17 -6.70
C ARG A 80 7.69 8.32 -7.56
N GLU A 81 7.24 9.54 -7.35
CA GLU A 81 7.74 10.75 -8.03
C GLU A 81 9.27 10.84 -7.94
N LYS A 82 9.80 10.74 -6.71
CA LYS A 82 11.24 10.86 -6.45
C LYS A 82 12.07 9.80 -7.18
N VAL A 83 11.60 8.55 -7.18
CA VAL A 83 12.32 7.46 -7.86
C VAL A 83 12.22 7.61 -9.38
N ARG A 84 11.07 8.02 -9.91
CA ARG A 84 10.90 8.30 -11.33
C ARG A 84 11.81 9.42 -11.81
N PHE A 85 11.89 10.54 -11.08
CA PHE A 85 12.86 11.60 -11.38
C PHE A 85 14.30 11.11 -11.38
N LYS A 86 14.69 10.31 -10.39
CA LYS A 86 16.02 9.72 -10.33
C LYS A 86 16.34 8.86 -11.56
N ASN A 87 15.31 8.24 -12.15
CA ASN A 87 15.41 7.43 -13.35
C ASN A 87 15.25 8.24 -14.66
N GLY A 88 15.30 9.56 -14.61
CA GLY A 88 15.14 10.45 -15.78
C GLY A 88 13.74 10.43 -16.39
N GLN A 89 12.71 10.14 -15.59
CA GLN A 89 11.31 10.04 -16.02
C GLN A 89 10.48 11.20 -15.47
N ASN A 90 9.34 11.47 -16.10
CA ASN A 90 8.36 12.41 -15.56
C ASN A 90 7.82 11.91 -14.20
N ALA A 91 7.45 12.83 -13.33
CA ALA A 91 6.89 12.52 -12.00
C ALA A 91 5.73 11.54 -12.09
N GLU A 92 4.82 11.82 -13.00
CA GLU A 92 3.62 11.03 -13.20
C GLU A 92 3.81 9.93 -14.25
N ALA A 93 3.16 8.79 -14.05
CA ALA A 93 3.16 7.69 -14.98
C ALA A 93 2.10 7.93 -16.08
N SER A 94 2.47 7.70 -17.34
CA SER A 94 1.53 7.73 -18.47
C SER A 94 1.01 6.36 -18.87
N LEU A 95 1.66 5.29 -18.40
CA LEU A 95 1.31 3.88 -18.64
C LEU A 95 1.04 3.20 -17.29
N GLY A 96 -0.10 2.51 -17.21
CA GLY A 96 -0.44 1.61 -16.13
C GLY A 96 -0.51 0.16 -16.63
N ILE A 97 0.00 -0.76 -15.85
CA ILE A 97 -0.12 -2.21 -16.09
C ILE A 97 -0.99 -2.77 -14.98
N ILE A 98 -2.11 -3.40 -15.34
CA ILE A 98 -3.06 -3.98 -14.39
C ILE A 98 -2.83 -5.48 -14.27
N ASP A 99 -2.86 -5.97 -13.03
CA ASP A 99 -2.84 -7.39 -12.70
C ASP A 99 -3.81 -7.69 -11.56
N SER A 100 -4.28 -8.94 -11.49
CA SER A 100 -5.16 -9.42 -10.45
C SER A 100 -4.62 -10.67 -9.77
N GLN A 101 -4.60 -10.67 -8.46
CA GLN A 101 -4.19 -11.81 -7.64
C GLN A 101 -5.30 -12.27 -6.71
N SER A 102 -5.67 -13.55 -6.82
CA SER A 102 -6.56 -14.18 -5.86
C SER A 102 -5.80 -14.60 -4.60
N VAL A 103 -6.28 -14.16 -3.45
CA VAL A 103 -5.64 -14.38 -2.15
C VAL A 103 -6.59 -15.14 -1.25
N ARG A 104 -6.10 -16.24 -0.66
CA ARG A 104 -6.87 -16.99 0.35
C ARG A 104 -7.05 -16.11 1.59
N TRP A 105 -8.28 -15.99 2.04
CA TRP A 105 -8.61 -15.21 3.23
C TRP A 105 -9.06 -16.14 4.35
N GLY A 106 -8.35 -16.13 5.48
CA GLY A 106 -8.52 -17.15 6.53
C GLY A 106 -9.85 -17.07 7.28
N ASN A 107 -10.15 -16.00 8.00
CA ASN A 107 -11.21 -16.00 9.02
C ASN A 107 -12.32 -14.95 8.87
N ASN A 108 -12.34 -14.12 7.85
CA ASN A 108 -13.38 -13.10 7.72
C ASN A 108 -14.53 -13.60 6.84
N ARG A 109 -15.64 -14.01 7.47
CA ARG A 109 -16.82 -14.58 6.79
C ARG A 109 -17.51 -13.60 5.84
N ALA A 110 -17.38 -12.29 6.05
CA ALA A 110 -18.14 -11.27 5.33
C ALA A 110 -17.71 -11.07 3.86
N LEU A 111 -16.46 -11.37 3.50
CA LEU A 111 -15.90 -11.18 2.15
C LEU A 111 -15.53 -12.51 1.47
N ASN A 112 -15.94 -13.65 2.01
CA ASN A 112 -15.60 -14.95 1.44
C ASN A 112 -16.36 -15.20 0.14
N SER A 113 -15.62 -15.40 -0.93
CA SER A 113 -16.13 -15.76 -2.24
C SER A 113 -15.16 -16.72 -2.93
N PHE A 114 -15.60 -17.37 -4.00
CA PHE A 114 -14.83 -18.36 -4.72
C PHE A 114 -14.49 -17.86 -6.13
N ASP A 115 -13.22 -17.85 -6.47
CA ASP A 115 -12.74 -17.62 -7.83
C ASP A 115 -12.78 -18.95 -8.60
N GLY A 116 -13.73 -19.07 -9.51
CA GLY A 116 -13.92 -20.29 -10.31
C GLY A 116 -12.75 -20.59 -11.24
N ASN A 117 -12.04 -19.56 -11.74
CA ASN A 117 -10.93 -19.71 -12.66
C ASN A 117 -9.65 -20.14 -11.93
N LYS A 118 -9.32 -19.45 -10.86
CA LYS A 118 -8.10 -19.72 -10.06
C LYS A 118 -8.31 -20.76 -8.96
N LYS A 119 -9.56 -21.25 -8.78
CA LYS A 119 -9.97 -22.21 -7.74
C LYS A 119 -9.57 -21.78 -6.32
N VAL A 120 -9.67 -20.49 -6.03
CA VAL A 120 -9.29 -19.89 -4.75
C VAL A 120 -10.50 -19.33 -4.04
N LYS A 121 -10.70 -19.75 -2.78
CA LYS A 121 -11.67 -19.14 -1.88
C LYS A 121 -11.04 -17.97 -1.14
N GLY A 122 -11.59 -16.76 -1.31
CA GLY A 122 -11.00 -15.57 -0.66
C GLY A 122 -11.44 -14.27 -1.30
N ILE A 123 -10.45 -13.40 -1.51
CA ILE A 123 -10.58 -12.08 -2.13
C ILE A 123 -9.64 -11.96 -3.33
N LYS A 124 -9.92 -11.01 -4.21
CA LYS A 124 -9.00 -10.58 -5.28
C LYS A 124 -8.39 -9.23 -4.94
N ARG A 125 -7.08 -9.12 -5.13
CA ARG A 125 -6.36 -7.84 -5.17
C ARG A 125 -6.13 -7.47 -6.62
N HIS A 126 -6.58 -6.30 -6.99
CA HIS A 126 -6.31 -5.71 -8.30
C HIS A 126 -5.28 -4.62 -8.08
N VAL A 127 -4.21 -4.67 -8.84
CA VAL A 127 -3.05 -3.79 -8.67
C VAL A 127 -2.79 -3.10 -9.99
N ILE A 128 -2.54 -1.80 -9.95
CA ILE A 128 -1.98 -1.07 -11.09
C ILE A 128 -0.58 -0.63 -10.73
N VAL A 129 0.37 -0.96 -11.58
CA VAL A 129 1.76 -0.53 -11.48
C VAL A 129 2.18 0.24 -12.72
N ASP A 130 3.20 1.08 -12.60
CA ASP A 130 3.83 1.70 -13.76
C ASP A 130 4.79 0.74 -14.47
N LYS A 131 5.41 1.18 -15.56
CA LYS A 131 6.39 0.38 -16.32
C LYS A 131 7.61 -0.09 -15.52
N ASN A 132 7.88 0.50 -14.37
CA ASN A 132 8.98 0.11 -13.47
C ASN A 132 8.51 -0.82 -12.35
N GLY A 133 7.21 -1.18 -12.32
CA GLY A 133 6.62 -1.97 -11.25
C GLY A 133 6.24 -1.17 -9.99
N PHE A 134 6.28 0.17 -10.03
CA PHE A 134 5.88 0.98 -8.88
C PHE A 134 4.37 1.04 -8.77
N LEU A 135 3.87 0.76 -7.57
CA LEU A 135 2.46 0.74 -7.26
C LEU A 135 1.82 2.11 -7.50
N ILE A 136 0.77 2.13 -8.32
CA ILE A 136 -0.05 3.32 -8.58
C ILE A 136 -1.34 3.22 -7.76
N ALA A 137 -2.03 2.09 -7.83
CA ALA A 137 -3.29 1.88 -7.11
C ALA A 137 -3.52 0.42 -6.78
N VAL A 138 -4.29 0.20 -5.71
CA VAL A 138 -4.76 -1.12 -5.28
C VAL A 138 -6.24 -1.06 -5.01
N MET A 139 -6.96 -2.08 -5.45
CA MET A 139 -8.34 -2.33 -5.08
C MET A 139 -8.51 -3.77 -4.62
N VAL A 140 -9.36 -3.98 -3.64
CA VAL A 140 -9.73 -5.31 -3.17
C VAL A 140 -11.19 -5.56 -3.52
N SER A 141 -11.45 -6.72 -4.11
CA SER A 141 -12.81 -7.20 -4.40
C SER A 141 -13.03 -8.60 -3.86
N VAL A 142 -14.29 -9.03 -3.85
CA VAL A 142 -14.63 -10.43 -3.59
C VAL A 142 -14.17 -11.31 -4.75
N ALA A 143 -13.75 -12.54 -4.46
CA ALA A 143 -13.05 -13.39 -5.44
C ALA A 143 -13.87 -13.78 -6.68
N HIS A 144 -15.24 -13.79 -6.59
CA HIS A 144 -16.09 -14.16 -7.73
C HIS A 144 -16.22 -13.06 -8.79
N ILE A 145 -15.83 -11.83 -8.49
CA ILE A 145 -15.90 -10.76 -9.50
C ILE A 145 -14.91 -11.06 -10.62
N HIS A 146 -15.43 -11.09 -11.85
CA HIS A 146 -14.62 -11.27 -13.05
C HIS A 146 -13.65 -10.09 -13.22
N ASP A 147 -12.43 -10.37 -13.65
CA ASP A 147 -11.37 -9.35 -13.70
C ASP A 147 -11.77 -8.16 -14.60
N SER A 148 -12.46 -8.41 -15.74
CA SER A 148 -12.97 -7.35 -16.61
C SER A 148 -13.96 -6.38 -15.94
N LYS A 149 -14.82 -6.88 -15.02
CA LYS A 149 -15.72 -6.03 -14.25
C LYS A 149 -14.97 -5.22 -13.19
N ALA A 150 -13.95 -5.82 -12.60
CA ALA A 150 -13.10 -5.15 -11.62
C ALA A 150 -12.31 -4.00 -12.25
N VAL A 151 -11.88 -4.12 -13.53
CA VAL A 151 -11.22 -3.03 -14.26
C VAL A 151 -12.09 -1.79 -14.31
N LEU A 152 -13.38 -1.90 -14.60
CA LEU A 152 -14.30 -0.75 -14.64
C LEU A 152 -14.46 -0.07 -13.29
N LEU A 153 -14.51 -0.85 -12.20
CA LEU A 153 -14.56 -0.32 -10.84
C LEU A 153 -13.23 0.37 -10.48
N LEU A 154 -12.13 -0.26 -10.82
CA LEU A 154 -10.80 0.28 -10.60
C LEU A 154 -10.61 1.58 -11.38
N MET A 155 -11.07 1.66 -12.61
CA MET A 155 -11.04 2.89 -13.42
C MET A 155 -11.86 4.03 -12.81
N ARG A 156 -12.95 3.75 -12.13
CA ARG A 156 -13.73 4.78 -11.41
C ARG A 156 -12.96 5.31 -10.21
N VAL A 157 -12.38 4.42 -9.40
CA VAL A 157 -11.52 4.77 -8.26
C VAL A 157 -10.29 5.56 -8.75
N LEU A 158 -9.71 5.13 -9.86
CA LEU A 158 -8.52 5.74 -10.44
C LEU A 158 -8.79 7.08 -11.11
N LYS A 159 -9.99 7.37 -11.56
CA LYS A 159 -10.34 8.64 -12.19
C LYS A 159 -10.08 9.83 -11.25
N GLU A 160 -10.15 9.62 -9.95
CA GLU A 160 -9.80 10.61 -8.93
C GLU A 160 -8.28 10.72 -8.69
N PHE A 161 -7.51 9.66 -8.96
CA PHE A 161 -6.07 9.56 -8.68
C PHE A 161 -5.18 9.56 -9.94
N LEU A 162 -5.73 9.39 -11.14
CA LEU A 162 -4.96 9.09 -12.35
C LEU A 162 -5.23 10.05 -13.50
N CYS A 163 -5.15 11.34 -13.26
CA CYS A 163 -5.26 12.33 -14.34
C CYS A 163 -4.18 12.18 -15.43
N SER A 164 -3.08 11.48 -15.15
CA SER A 164 -1.89 11.38 -16.02
C SER A 164 -1.79 10.07 -16.83
N ILE A 165 -2.50 9.00 -16.46
CA ILE A 165 -2.43 7.71 -17.17
C ILE A 165 -3.20 7.79 -18.49
N LYS A 166 -2.47 7.61 -19.59
CA LYS A 166 -3.01 7.64 -20.96
C LYS A 166 -3.33 6.25 -21.49
N VAL A 167 -2.60 5.23 -21.02
CA VAL A 167 -2.70 3.85 -21.51
C VAL A 167 -2.71 2.90 -20.33
N ILE A 168 -3.63 1.95 -20.33
CA ILE A 168 -3.65 0.81 -19.41
C ILE A 168 -3.51 -0.46 -20.21
N VAL A 169 -2.53 -1.29 -19.82
CA VAL A 169 -2.29 -2.61 -20.40
C VAL A 169 -2.74 -3.66 -19.39
N ALA A 170 -3.48 -4.64 -19.86
CA ALA A 170 -3.92 -5.79 -19.10
C ALA A 170 -3.45 -7.07 -19.78
N ASP A 171 -3.25 -8.14 -19.01
CA ASP A 171 -3.02 -9.46 -19.59
C ASP A 171 -4.30 -9.97 -20.27
N GLY A 172 -4.17 -10.74 -21.38
CA GLY A 172 -5.28 -11.14 -22.24
C GLY A 172 -6.39 -11.99 -21.60
N GLY A 173 -6.35 -12.20 -20.29
CA GLY A 173 -7.41 -12.82 -19.48
C GLY A 173 -8.30 -11.82 -18.72
N VAL A 174 -8.12 -10.52 -18.96
CA VAL A 174 -8.87 -9.45 -18.25
C VAL A 174 -9.95 -8.85 -19.13
#